data_76a9cb9669a494546bcc54325c262cbd
#
_entry.id   76a9cb9669a494546bcc54325c262cbd
#
_cell.length_a   1.000
_cell.length_b   1.000
_cell.length_c   1.000
_cell.angle_alpha   90.00
_cell.angle_beta   90.00
_cell.angle_gamma   90.00
#
_symmetry.space_group_name_H-M   'P 1'
#
loop_
_entity.id
_entity.type
_entity.pdbx_description
1 polymer ?
#
loop_
_entity_poly.entity_id
_entity_poly.type
_entity_poly.pdbx_seq_one_letter_code
_entity_poly.pdbx_strand_id
1 'polypeptide(L)'
;MANPAHLDILRHGASVWNQWRRDNVGLRPDLNGADLRNRDLVHIDFYGTDLRSANLAGTHLMYANLNQQDLTGTDLTGACMLQAHLFEVDLTVARLGWTDLGETNLNRAILDGLDLSGQSINRALLEEASMRGAKLEGTMFIESSLARADLSGANLRGARFDRANLFGTNLSKADLRDVNLTEARMIGTVLNGANLTNALVYGVSVWDLQTDVDTRQQDLVLTPSDQSRVTTDNLKIAQFIYLLLRNPEIRNVIDTLTAKVVLILGRFTPERKGILEALRIALRANGLVPVLFDFDRPTNRDVSETVLTLACMSLFVIVDLSAPRSAPLELQLTVPQVMVPVVPIIQEKEQTFDMFRNLEFKYDWVLKPLHYRTEGDLIASLEKSIIGPAREKANELRRRRAQSPGYRSTFEYLRTQNFEIPESP
;
A
#
# COMPACT_ATOMS: atom_id res chain seq x y z
N MET A 1 27.85 39.28 -6.94
CA MET A 1 27.46 39.39 -8.38
C MET A 1 28.31 38.42 -9.15
N ALA A 2 27.71 37.68 -10.08
CA ALA A 2 28.42 36.72 -10.90
C ALA A 2 29.64 37.33 -11.62
N ASN A 3 30.71 36.53 -11.79
CA ASN A 3 31.88 36.96 -12.55
C ASN A 3 31.53 37.07 -14.05
N PRO A 4 31.71 38.26 -14.68
CA PRO A 4 31.33 38.47 -16.08
C PRO A 4 32.05 37.52 -17.05
N ALA A 5 33.29 37.16 -16.77
CA ALA A 5 34.04 36.24 -17.62
C ALA A 5 33.46 34.82 -17.58
N HIS A 6 33.01 34.36 -16.39
CA HIS A 6 32.35 33.06 -16.24
C HIS A 6 31.00 33.04 -16.94
N LEU A 7 30.22 34.13 -16.84
CA LEU A 7 28.97 34.27 -17.58
C LEU A 7 29.16 34.26 -19.09
N ASP A 8 30.25 34.90 -19.57
CA ASP A 8 30.53 34.91 -21.00
C ASP A 8 30.85 33.51 -21.52
N ILE A 9 31.67 32.75 -20.81
CA ILE A 9 31.96 31.34 -21.15
C ILE A 9 30.65 30.54 -21.20
N LEU A 10 29.80 30.69 -20.19
CA LEU A 10 28.53 29.97 -20.11
C LEU A 10 27.55 30.33 -21.23
N ARG A 11 27.61 31.56 -21.79
CA ARG A 11 26.79 31.99 -22.93
C ARG A 11 27.05 31.15 -24.18
N HIS A 12 28.25 30.56 -24.32
CA HIS A 12 28.59 29.69 -25.44
C HIS A 12 28.09 28.24 -25.27
N GLY A 13 27.35 27.97 -24.18
CA GLY A 13 26.66 26.70 -23.94
C GLY A 13 27.44 25.72 -23.06
N ALA A 14 26.73 24.64 -22.65
CA ALA A 14 27.21 23.65 -21.70
C ALA A 14 28.52 22.95 -22.15
N SER A 15 28.67 22.66 -23.43
CA SER A 15 29.87 21.99 -23.97
C SER A 15 31.14 22.85 -23.80
N VAL A 16 31.05 24.16 -24.11
CA VAL A 16 32.18 25.11 -23.95
C VAL A 16 32.47 25.30 -22.46
N TRP A 17 31.46 25.46 -21.64
CA TRP A 17 31.59 25.52 -20.18
C TRP A 17 32.30 24.30 -19.62
N ASN A 18 31.85 23.10 -19.96
CA ASN A 18 32.44 21.87 -19.46
C ASN A 18 33.87 21.66 -19.91
N GLN A 19 34.23 22.07 -21.16
CA GLN A 19 35.60 22.04 -21.60
C GLN A 19 36.47 23.02 -20.80
N TRP A 20 35.99 24.24 -20.61
CA TRP A 20 36.72 25.24 -19.82
C TRP A 20 36.90 24.76 -18.36
N ARG A 21 35.91 24.09 -17.78
CA ARG A 21 36.00 23.47 -16.43
C ARG A 21 37.14 22.45 -16.36
N ARG A 22 37.28 21.59 -17.39
CA ARG A 22 38.38 20.61 -17.48
C ARG A 22 39.75 21.26 -17.59
N ASP A 23 39.83 22.35 -18.29
CA ASP A 23 41.08 23.07 -18.50
C ASP A 23 41.49 23.94 -17.30
N ASN A 24 40.54 24.23 -16.39
CA ASN A 24 40.75 25.07 -15.21
C ASN A 24 40.40 24.31 -13.92
N VAL A 25 40.94 23.11 -13.73
CA VAL A 25 40.73 22.27 -12.55
C VAL A 25 41.17 23.02 -11.30
N GLY A 26 40.28 23.05 -10.28
CA GLY A 26 40.53 23.72 -9.00
C GLY A 26 40.05 25.18 -8.92
N LEU A 27 39.69 25.79 -10.04
CA LEU A 27 39.05 27.10 -10.06
C LEU A 27 37.59 26.93 -9.67
N ARG A 28 37.10 27.72 -8.69
CA ARG A 28 35.70 27.78 -8.31
C ARG A 28 35.00 28.88 -9.12
N PRO A 29 34.18 28.53 -10.12
CA PRO A 29 33.45 29.54 -10.88
C PRO A 29 32.44 30.28 -9.99
N ASP A 30 32.27 31.58 -10.23
CA ASP A 30 31.33 32.44 -9.56
C ASP A 30 30.18 32.81 -10.50
N LEU A 31 29.01 32.27 -10.23
CA LEU A 31 27.72 32.57 -10.89
C LEU A 31 26.70 33.08 -9.86
N ASN A 32 27.18 33.62 -8.72
CA ASN A 32 26.32 34.12 -7.65
C ASN A 32 25.38 35.22 -8.15
N GLY A 33 24.06 35.02 -7.98
CA GLY A 33 23.05 35.96 -8.47
C GLY A 33 22.91 36.05 -9.99
N ALA A 34 23.48 35.12 -10.75
CA ALA A 34 23.38 35.09 -12.21
C ALA A 34 21.92 34.89 -12.67
N ASP A 35 21.49 35.61 -13.71
CA ASP A 35 20.26 35.35 -14.43
C ASP A 35 20.53 34.32 -15.54
N LEU A 36 20.08 33.10 -15.29
CA LEU A 36 20.24 31.94 -16.19
C LEU A 36 18.89 31.39 -16.67
N ARG A 37 17.80 32.11 -16.47
CA ARG A 37 16.43 31.66 -16.78
C ARG A 37 16.28 31.16 -18.21
N ASN A 38 15.48 30.09 -18.35
CA ASN A 38 15.08 29.49 -19.63
C ASN A 38 16.26 29.09 -20.54
N ARG A 39 17.45 28.85 -19.96
CA ARG A 39 18.60 28.40 -20.73
C ARG A 39 18.61 26.90 -20.95
N ASP A 40 19.18 26.48 -22.04
CA ASP A 40 19.54 25.09 -22.28
C ASP A 40 20.92 24.83 -21.64
N LEU A 41 20.89 24.08 -20.52
CA LEU A 41 22.04 23.71 -19.70
C LEU A 41 22.13 22.19 -19.54
N VAL A 42 21.61 21.45 -20.53
CA VAL A 42 21.67 19.99 -20.56
C VAL A 42 23.13 19.51 -20.48
N HIS A 43 23.41 18.55 -19.61
CA HIS A 43 24.74 18.02 -19.29
C HIS A 43 25.73 19.03 -18.70
N ILE A 44 25.31 20.19 -18.21
CA ILE A 44 26.21 21.17 -17.60
C ILE A 44 26.91 20.61 -16.36
N ASP A 45 28.19 20.89 -16.19
CA ASP A 45 28.95 20.60 -14.98
C ASP A 45 29.06 21.84 -14.10
N PHE A 46 28.20 21.93 -13.12
CA PHE A 46 28.24 22.99 -12.10
C PHE A 46 28.93 22.56 -10.81
N TYR A 47 29.52 21.37 -10.75
CA TYR A 47 30.23 20.94 -9.54
C TYR A 47 31.25 21.99 -9.07
N GLY A 48 31.13 22.40 -7.77
CA GLY A 48 32.00 23.41 -7.18
C GLY A 48 31.82 24.85 -7.73
N THR A 49 30.76 25.12 -8.51
CA THR A 49 30.39 26.48 -8.97
C THR A 49 29.60 27.19 -7.84
N ASP A 50 29.81 28.48 -7.66
CA ASP A 50 28.94 29.25 -6.74
C ASP A 50 27.66 29.67 -7.47
N LEU A 51 26.57 28.99 -7.15
CA LEU A 51 25.21 29.21 -7.71
C LEU A 51 24.27 29.94 -6.76
N ARG A 52 24.74 30.39 -5.58
CA ARG A 52 23.90 31.04 -4.60
C ARG A 52 23.13 32.22 -5.21
N SER A 53 21.86 32.33 -4.89
CA SER A 53 20.95 33.36 -5.40
C SER A 53 20.85 33.41 -6.94
N ALA A 54 21.38 32.44 -7.68
CA ALA A 54 21.21 32.37 -9.12
C ALA A 54 19.74 32.09 -9.49
N ASN A 55 19.29 32.66 -10.60
CA ASN A 55 17.97 32.38 -11.13
C ASN A 55 18.07 31.36 -12.27
N LEU A 56 17.70 30.12 -11.97
CA LEU A 56 17.65 28.99 -12.89
C LEU A 56 16.21 28.61 -13.28
N ALA A 57 15.26 29.52 -13.08
CA ALA A 57 13.84 29.22 -13.35
C ALA A 57 13.63 28.87 -14.84
N GLY A 58 12.88 27.78 -15.08
CA GLY A 58 12.57 27.28 -16.43
C GLY A 58 13.78 26.76 -17.22
N THR A 59 14.94 26.51 -16.59
CA THR A 59 16.13 25.97 -17.27
C THR A 59 15.98 24.49 -17.61
N HIS A 60 16.63 24.05 -18.67
CA HIS A 60 16.81 22.63 -18.98
C HIS A 60 18.12 22.16 -18.34
N LEU A 61 18.02 21.47 -17.20
CA LEU A 61 19.14 20.95 -16.43
C LEU A 61 19.23 19.41 -16.49
N MET A 62 18.69 18.80 -17.54
CA MET A 62 18.76 17.36 -17.73
C MET A 62 20.23 16.91 -17.73
N TYR A 63 20.52 15.85 -16.94
CA TYR A 63 21.88 15.32 -16.75
C TYR A 63 22.89 16.33 -16.15
N ALA A 64 22.45 17.46 -15.63
CA ALA A 64 23.35 18.43 -15.02
C ALA A 64 24.03 17.87 -13.77
N ASN A 65 25.30 18.20 -13.57
CA ASN A 65 26.03 17.89 -12.35
C ASN A 65 25.91 19.04 -11.34
N LEU A 66 25.05 18.85 -10.35
CA LEU A 66 24.81 19.77 -9.24
C LEU A 66 25.22 19.14 -7.89
N ASN A 67 26.05 18.10 -7.90
CA ASN A 67 26.45 17.41 -6.68
C ASN A 67 27.12 18.37 -5.69
N GLN A 68 26.70 18.24 -4.39
CA GLN A 68 27.29 19.01 -3.28
C GLN A 68 27.21 20.54 -3.47
N GLN A 69 26.21 21.02 -4.23
CA GLN A 69 26.03 22.44 -4.49
C GLN A 69 25.40 23.17 -3.29
N ASP A 70 25.88 24.36 -3.03
CA ASP A 70 25.20 25.35 -2.20
C ASP A 70 24.18 26.11 -3.07
N LEU A 71 22.90 25.75 -2.93
CA LEU A 71 21.78 26.35 -3.68
C LEU A 71 21.05 27.43 -2.87
N THR A 72 21.71 28.03 -1.86
CA THR A 72 21.10 29.06 -1.03
C THR A 72 20.54 30.20 -1.87
N GLY A 73 19.21 30.39 -1.79
CA GLY A 73 18.47 31.42 -2.51
C GLY A 73 18.36 31.20 -4.03
N THR A 74 18.81 30.06 -4.54
CA THR A 74 18.68 29.71 -5.97
C THR A 74 17.20 29.48 -6.31
N ASP A 75 16.76 30.02 -7.45
CA ASP A 75 15.43 29.80 -7.99
C ASP A 75 15.47 28.72 -9.10
N LEU A 76 14.89 27.56 -8.82
CA LEU A 76 14.77 26.42 -9.73
C LEU A 76 13.33 26.21 -10.20
N THR A 77 12.45 27.20 -9.98
CA THR A 77 11.03 27.08 -10.31
C THR A 77 10.82 26.69 -11.77
N GLY A 78 10.13 25.58 -12.02
CA GLY A 78 9.84 25.08 -13.37
C GLY A 78 11.08 24.56 -14.14
N ALA A 79 12.22 24.38 -13.49
CA ALA A 79 13.38 23.76 -14.13
C ALA A 79 13.14 22.28 -14.42
N CYS A 80 13.59 21.82 -15.58
CA CYS A 80 13.60 20.40 -15.94
C CYS A 80 14.93 19.79 -15.47
N MET A 81 14.90 19.00 -14.40
CA MET A 81 16.08 18.39 -13.79
C MET A 81 16.11 16.86 -14.00
N LEU A 82 15.37 16.35 -14.99
CA LEU A 82 15.31 14.93 -15.29
C LEU A 82 16.74 14.35 -15.41
N GLN A 83 17.00 13.28 -14.64
CA GLN A 83 18.30 12.60 -14.57
C GLN A 83 19.48 13.50 -14.12
N ALA A 84 19.21 14.65 -13.48
CA ALA A 84 20.26 15.47 -12.90
C ALA A 84 20.88 14.82 -11.66
N HIS A 85 22.13 15.18 -11.37
CA HIS A 85 22.87 14.70 -10.20
C HIS A 85 22.84 15.77 -9.10
N LEU A 86 22.21 15.43 -7.98
CA LEU A 86 21.96 16.29 -6.80
C LEU A 86 22.44 15.60 -5.51
N PHE A 87 23.47 14.78 -5.61
CA PHE A 87 24.02 14.06 -4.47
C PHE A 87 24.50 15.03 -3.37
N GLU A 88 24.03 14.79 -2.12
CA GLU A 88 24.38 15.61 -0.95
C GLU A 88 24.04 17.10 -1.07
N VAL A 89 22.98 17.45 -1.80
CA VAL A 89 22.51 18.84 -1.95
C VAL A 89 21.47 19.18 -0.87
N ASP A 90 21.57 20.39 -0.31
CA ASP A 90 20.50 20.97 0.52
C ASP A 90 19.53 21.76 -0.39
N LEU A 91 18.33 21.21 -0.58
CA LEU A 91 17.27 21.85 -1.36
C LEU A 91 16.34 22.73 -0.51
N THR A 92 16.45 22.70 0.83
CA THR A 92 15.60 23.50 1.73
C THR A 92 15.78 24.99 1.58
N VAL A 93 16.92 25.39 1.06
CA VAL A 93 17.34 26.77 0.86
C VAL A 93 17.09 27.28 -0.57
N ALA A 94 16.58 26.43 -1.47
CA ALA A 94 16.25 26.74 -2.85
C ALA A 94 14.72 26.89 -3.04
N ARG A 95 14.32 27.54 -4.15
CA ARG A 95 12.93 27.57 -4.60
C ARG A 95 12.71 26.52 -5.68
N LEU A 96 11.87 25.52 -5.42
CA LEU A 96 11.66 24.41 -6.33
C LEU A 96 10.41 24.58 -7.21
N GLY A 97 9.35 25.24 -6.71
CA GLY A 97 8.09 25.35 -7.45
C GLY A 97 7.72 24.02 -8.14
N TRP A 98 7.31 24.07 -9.40
CA TRP A 98 7.00 22.89 -10.23
C TRP A 98 8.27 22.34 -10.95
N THR A 99 9.33 22.08 -10.21
CA THR A 99 10.56 21.49 -10.74
C THR A 99 10.35 20.02 -11.06
N ASP A 100 10.80 19.58 -12.25
CA ASP A 100 10.78 18.16 -12.60
C ASP A 100 11.99 17.45 -11.97
N LEU A 101 11.74 16.60 -10.99
CA LEU A 101 12.74 15.83 -10.26
C LEU A 101 12.71 14.33 -10.65
N GLY A 102 12.11 13.97 -11.78
CA GLY A 102 12.08 12.59 -12.26
C GLY A 102 13.47 12.03 -12.54
N GLU A 103 13.70 10.78 -12.19
CA GLU A 103 14.96 10.05 -12.44
C GLU A 103 16.22 10.72 -11.87
N THR A 104 16.10 11.74 -11.00
CA THR A 104 17.23 12.45 -10.40
C THR A 104 17.99 11.60 -9.39
N ASN A 105 19.27 11.86 -9.24
CA ASN A 105 20.06 11.34 -8.13
C ASN A 105 20.03 12.34 -6.95
N LEU A 106 19.17 12.09 -5.99
CA LEU A 106 18.98 12.85 -4.75
C LEU A 106 19.52 12.08 -3.53
N ASN A 107 20.43 11.14 -3.72
CA ASN A 107 20.99 10.39 -2.61
C ASN A 107 21.65 11.35 -1.60
N ARG A 108 21.32 11.17 -0.30
CA ARG A 108 21.73 12.02 0.83
C ARG A 108 21.34 13.48 0.72
N ALA A 109 20.43 13.86 -0.20
CA ALA A 109 19.94 15.22 -0.29
C ALA A 109 19.07 15.57 0.94
N ILE A 110 19.02 16.86 1.28
CA ILE A 110 18.19 17.41 2.35
C ILE A 110 16.99 18.13 1.73
N LEU A 111 15.79 17.59 2.01
CA LEU A 111 14.50 18.11 1.54
C LEU A 111 13.54 18.34 2.72
N ASP A 112 14.07 18.55 3.93
CA ASP A 112 13.28 18.68 5.15
C ASP A 112 12.28 19.83 5.05
N GLY A 113 11.02 19.56 5.39
CA GLY A 113 9.95 20.57 5.44
C GLY A 113 9.51 21.12 4.08
N LEU A 114 10.10 20.69 2.97
CA LEU A 114 9.72 21.16 1.63
C LEU A 114 8.28 20.79 1.27
N ASP A 115 7.66 21.65 0.46
CA ASP A 115 6.37 21.38 -0.14
C ASP A 115 6.57 20.86 -1.58
N LEU A 116 6.45 19.56 -1.74
CA LEU A 116 6.54 18.84 -3.01
C LEU A 116 5.22 18.15 -3.35
N SER A 117 4.10 18.64 -2.77
CA SER A 117 2.78 18.07 -2.97
C SER A 117 2.41 17.97 -4.46
N GLY A 118 1.91 16.81 -4.87
CA GLY A 118 1.49 16.52 -6.23
C GLY A 118 2.61 16.43 -7.27
N GLN A 119 3.88 16.56 -6.88
CA GLN A 119 5.01 16.51 -7.81
C GLN A 119 5.36 15.06 -8.20
N SER A 120 5.99 14.92 -9.37
CA SER A 120 6.52 13.65 -9.86
C SER A 120 8.01 13.53 -9.53
N ILE A 121 8.34 12.56 -8.68
CA ILE A 121 9.71 12.20 -8.30
C ILE A 121 9.94 10.72 -8.67
N ASN A 122 9.36 10.30 -9.79
CA ASN A 122 9.39 8.91 -10.23
C ASN A 122 10.80 8.47 -10.63
N ARG A 123 11.15 7.22 -10.31
CA ARG A 123 12.45 6.59 -10.61
C ARG A 123 13.67 7.33 -10.06
N ALA A 124 13.47 8.25 -9.12
CA ALA A 124 14.55 8.97 -8.48
C ALA A 124 15.29 8.08 -7.48
N LEU A 125 16.58 8.38 -7.30
CA LEU A 125 17.41 7.80 -6.26
C LEU A 125 17.41 8.76 -5.07
N LEU A 126 16.84 8.31 -3.94
CA LEU A 126 16.65 9.08 -2.69
C LEU A 126 17.26 8.32 -1.50
N GLU A 127 18.28 7.50 -1.74
CA GLU A 127 18.89 6.71 -0.69
C GLU A 127 19.55 7.61 0.36
N GLU A 128 19.23 7.35 1.63
CA GLU A 128 19.71 8.16 2.77
C GLU A 128 19.30 9.64 2.71
N ALA A 129 18.36 10.03 1.86
CA ALA A 129 17.83 11.40 1.80
C ALA A 129 17.01 11.74 3.06
N SER A 130 17.04 13.01 3.45
CA SER A 130 16.23 13.54 4.55
C SER A 130 15.04 14.33 4.01
N MET A 131 13.82 13.90 4.35
CA MET A 131 12.54 14.55 3.99
C MET A 131 11.65 14.72 5.24
N ARG A 132 12.26 15.00 6.39
CA ARG A 132 11.56 15.10 7.67
C ARG A 132 10.54 16.22 7.63
N GLY A 133 9.30 15.90 8.04
CA GLY A 133 8.20 16.86 8.08
C GLY A 133 7.82 17.46 6.72
N ALA A 134 8.32 16.92 5.60
CA ALA A 134 8.00 17.41 4.26
C ALA A 134 6.51 17.23 3.94
N LYS A 135 5.98 18.13 3.11
CA LYS A 135 4.63 18.03 2.55
C LYS A 135 4.72 17.31 1.22
N LEU A 136 4.21 16.07 1.21
CA LEU A 136 4.31 15.14 0.11
C LEU A 136 2.93 14.59 -0.29
N GLU A 137 1.87 15.36 -0.02
CA GLU A 137 0.50 14.94 -0.34
C GLU A 137 0.34 14.71 -1.85
N GLY A 138 -0.08 13.49 -2.24
CA GLY A 138 -0.24 13.12 -3.64
C GLY A 138 1.05 13.06 -4.46
N THR A 139 2.23 13.16 -3.85
CA THR A 139 3.52 13.05 -4.54
C THR A 139 3.72 11.66 -5.13
N MET A 140 4.28 11.57 -6.32
CA MET A 140 4.53 10.30 -7.01
C MET A 140 6.00 9.88 -6.88
N PHE A 141 6.24 8.77 -6.18
CA PHE A 141 7.55 8.09 -6.02
C PHE A 141 7.57 6.73 -6.72
N ILE A 142 6.90 6.62 -7.87
CA ILE A 142 6.76 5.36 -8.60
C ILE A 142 8.14 4.85 -9.01
N GLU A 143 8.47 3.59 -8.66
CA GLU A 143 9.74 2.93 -8.98
C GLU A 143 10.98 3.64 -8.39
N SER A 144 10.83 4.53 -7.39
CA SER A 144 11.95 5.24 -6.77
C SER A 144 12.62 4.43 -5.66
N SER A 145 13.91 4.67 -5.43
CA SER A 145 14.65 4.11 -4.29
C SER A 145 14.72 5.11 -3.15
N LEU A 146 14.04 4.82 -2.04
CA LEU A 146 14.08 5.59 -0.80
C LEU A 146 14.78 4.79 0.31
N ALA A 147 15.69 3.88 -0.04
CA ALA A 147 16.34 3.04 0.94
C ALA A 147 17.05 3.88 2.00
N ARG A 148 16.74 3.61 3.29
CA ARG A 148 17.27 4.34 4.45
C ARG A 148 16.97 5.84 4.49
N ALA A 149 16.05 6.35 3.65
CA ALA A 149 15.61 7.73 3.73
C ALA A 149 14.85 8.02 5.03
N ASP A 150 14.89 9.26 5.49
CA ASP A 150 14.14 9.73 6.66
C ASP A 150 12.94 10.59 6.22
N LEU A 151 11.74 10.02 6.29
CA LEU A 151 10.46 10.70 6.04
C LEU A 151 9.66 10.86 7.35
N SER A 152 10.34 10.91 8.49
CA SER A 152 9.65 11.00 9.77
C SER A 152 8.79 12.27 9.86
N GLY A 153 7.53 12.11 10.28
CA GLY A 153 6.56 13.18 10.39
C GLY A 153 6.10 13.80 9.08
N ALA A 154 6.47 13.26 7.92
CA ALA A 154 6.03 13.76 6.63
C ALA A 154 4.52 13.56 6.39
N ASN A 155 3.89 14.49 5.68
CA ASN A 155 2.52 14.32 5.16
C ASN A 155 2.57 13.64 3.78
N LEU A 156 2.30 12.34 3.75
CA LEU A 156 2.31 11.48 2.56
C LEU A 156 0.91 11.07 2.12
N ARG A 157 -0.13 11.79 2.57
CA ARG A 157 -1.50 11.42 2.25
C ARG A 157 -1.72 11.31 0.74
N GLY A 158 -2.25 10.15 0.30
CA GLY A 158 -2.52 9.90 -1.13
C GLY A 158 -1.26 9.81 -2.01
N ALA A 159 -0.06 9.83 -1.45
CA ALA A 159 1.17 9.65 -2.22
C ALA A 159 1.25 8.26 -2.87
N ARG A 160 2.05 8.13 -3.93
CA ARG A 160 2.20 6.90 -4.70
C ARG A 160 3.61 6.34 -4.59
N PHE A 161 3.72 5.15 -4.03
CA PHE A 161 4.97 4.38 -3.91
C PHE A 161 4.90 3.06 -4.68
N ASP A 162 4.19 3.03 -5.79
CA ASP A 162 4.08 1.84 -6.64
C ASP A 162 5.48 1.32 -6.99
N ARG A 163 5.82 0.10 -6.61
CA ARG A 163 7.13 -0.55 -6.80
C ARG A 163 8.33 0.17 -6.19
N ALA A 164 8.10 1.12 -5.29
CA ALA A 164 9.19 1.83 -4.63
C ALA A 164 9.97 0.93 -3.66
N ASN A 165 11.25 1.21 -3.52
CA ASN A 165 12.11 0.57 -2.54
C ASN A 165 12.16 1.40 -1.25
N LEU A 166 11.50 0.90 -0.19
CA LEU A 166 11.43 1.51 1.13
C LEU A 166 12.28 0.74 2.16
N PHE A 167 13.37 0.09 1.73
CA PHE A 167 14.25 -0.68 2.61
C PHE A 167 14.83 0.20 3.72
N GLY A 168 14.55 -0.11 4.98
CA GLY A 168 15.08 0.62 6.13
C GLY A 168 14.62 2.08 6.22
N THR A 169 13.63 2.48 5.44
CA THR A 169 13.09 3.85 5.44
C THR A 169 12.44 4.18 6.78
N ASN A 170 12.70 5.35 7.32
CA ASN A 170 12.05 5.87 8.51
C ASN A 170 10.78 6.65 8.14
N LEU A 171 9.62 6.07 8.43
CA LEU A 171 8.30 6.67 8.26
C LEU A 171 7.61 6.93 9.61
N SER A 172 8.38 7.06 10.69
CA SER A 172 7.82 7.30 12.03
C SER A 172 6.96 8.54 12.04
N LYS A 173 5.75 8.44 12.61
CA LYS A 173 4.76 9.52 12.73
C LYS A 173 4.32 10.12 11.38
N ALA A 174 4.63 9.49 10.26
CA ALA A 174 4.18 9.95 8.95
C ALA A 174 2.68 9.73 8.76
N ASP A 175 2.04 10.64 8.04
CA ASP A 175 0.64 10.49 7.59
C ASP A 175 0.61 9.77 6.23
N LEU A 176 0.36 8.46 6.27
CA LEU A 176 0.29 7.56 5.10
C LEU A 176 -1.16 7.21 4.74
N ARG A 177 -2.13 8.02 5.14
CA ARG A 177 -3.54 7.76 4.78
C ARG A 177 -3.72 7.79 3.27
N ASP A 178 -4.53 6.86 2.77
CA ASP A 178 -4.87 6.76 1.35
C ASP A 178 -3.65 6.56 0.42
N VAL A 179 -2.48 6.23 0.96
CA VAL A 179 -1.25 6.02 0.18
C VAL A 179 -1.36 4.77 -0.70
N ASN A 180 -0.74 4.81 -1.88
CA ASN A 180 -0.59 3.63 -2.72
C ASN A 180 0.81 3.01 -2.54
N LEU A 181 0.86 1.82 -1.94
CA LEU A 181 2.06 1.01 -1.71
C LEU A 181 2.09 -0.25 -2.60
N THR A 182 1.38 -0.24 -3.73
CA THR A 182 1.32 -1.40 -4.63
C THR A 182 2.73 -1.89 -4.98
N GLU A 183 2.99 -3.18 -4.69
CA GLU A 183 4.28 -3.85 -4.97
C GLU A 183 5.50 -3.16 -4.32
N ALA A 184 5.32 -2.27 -3.35
CA ALA A 184 6.41 -1.63 -2.63
C ALA A 184 7.19 -2.62 -1.75
N ARG A 185 8.48 -2.37 -1.57
CA ARG A 185 9.38 -3.19 -0.73
C ARG A 185 9.63 -2.48 0.59
N MET A 186 9.00 -2.97 1.66
CA MET A 186 9.05 -2.39 3.01
C MET A 186 9.81 -3.33 3.98
N ILE A 187 11.08 -3.57 3.70
CA ILE A 187 11.92 -4.43 4.52
C ILE A 187 12.67 -3.57 5.55
N GLY A 188 12.53 -3.88 6.83
CA GLY A 188 13.15 -3.10 7.91
C GLY A 188 12.61 -1.68 8.06
N THR A 189 11.47 -1.36 7.42
CA THR A 189 10.85 -0.03 7.45
C THR A 189 10.32 0.30 8.84
N VAL A 190 10.56 1.53 9.30
CA VAL A 190 10.11 2.03 10.61
C VAL A 190 8.80 2.79 10.45
N LEU A 191 7.74 2.34 11.13
CA LEU A 191 6.38 2.85 11.04
C LEU A 191 5.82 3.33 12.40
N ASN A 192 6.66 3.51 13.41
CA ASN A 192 6.24 3.88 14.77
C ASN A 192 5.38 5.15 14.74
N GLY A 193 4.15 5.08 15.23
CA GLY A 193 3.19 6.19 15.24
C GLY A 193 2.66 6.60 13.85
N ALA A 194 3.01 5.90 12.79
CA ALA A 194 2.51 6.20 11.44
C ALA A 194 1.03 5.84 11.27
N ASN A 195 0.35 6.54 10.37
CA ASN A 195 -1.05 6.30 10.06
C ASN A 195 -1.23 5.82 8.62
N LEU A 196 -1.50 4.51 8.43
CA LEU A 196 -1.71 3.86 7.14
C LEU A 196 -3.19 3.60 6.82
N THR A 197 -4.11 4.30 7.47
CA THR A 197 -5.55 4.08 7.24
C THR A 197 -5.90 4.20 5.76
N ASN A 198 -6.62 3.22 5.21
CA ASN A 198 -7.01 3.11 3.79
C ASN A 198 -5.84 2.94 2.80
N ALA A 199 -4.62 2.67 3.24
CA ALA A 199 -3.51 2.44 2.32
C ALA A 199 -3.78 1.26 1.38
N LEU A 200 -3.47 1.43 0.09
CA LEU A 200 -3.49 0.34 -0.90
C LEU A 200 -2.18 -0.43 -0.81
N VAL A 201 -2.25 -1.70 -0.39
CA VAL A 201 -1.08 -2.53 -0.07
C VAL A 201 -1.02 -3.81 -0.91
N TYR A 202 -1.61 -3.79 -2.10
CA TYR A 202 -1.58 -4.92 -3.04
C TYR A 202 -0.14 -5.28 -3.42
N GLY A 203 0.25 -6.52 -3.20
CA GLY A 203 1.58 -7.01 -3.56
C GLY A 203 2.75 -6.47 -2.73
N VAL A 204 2.47 -5.74 -1.65
CA VAL A 204 3.52 -5.21 -0.77
C VAL A 204 4.38 -6.33 -0.19
N SER A 205 5.69 -6.11 -0.14
CA SER A 205 6.65 -7.02 0.51
C SER A 205 7.09 -6.43 1.85
N VAL A 206 6.67 -7.04 2.96
CA VAL A 206 6.91 -6.54 4.32
C VAL A 206 7.66 -7.55 5.17
N TRP A 207 8.88 -7.19 5.60
CA TRP A 207 9.72 -7.98 6.51
C TRP A 207 10.36 -7.06 7.55
N ASP A 208 10.47 -7.53 8.78
CA ASP A 208 11.12 -6.82 9.89
C ASP A 208 10.60 -5.38 10.11
N LEU A 209 9.29 -5.16 9.88
CA LEU A 209 8.66 -3.88 10.15
C LEU A 209 8.75 -3.50 11.62
N GLN A 210 9.14 -2.27 11.90
CA GLN A 210 9.09 -1.68 13.24
C GLN A 210 7.79 -0.90 13.38
N THR A 211 6.92 -1.35 14.28
CA THR A 211 5.62 -0.75 14.58
C THR A 211 5.45 -0.67 16.10
N ASP A 212 4.68 0.29 16.58
CA ASP A 212 4.30 0.46 17.97
C ASP A 212 2.77 0.46 18.15
N VAL A 213 2.32 0.77 19.39
CA VAL A 213 0.89 0.81 19.74
C VAL A 213 0.14 1.98 19.07
N ASP A 214 0.86 3.02 18.68
CA ASP A 214 0.31 4.20 18.01
C ASP A 214 0.24 4.05 16.49
N THR A 215 0.86 3.01 15.94
CA THR A 215 0.83 2.70 14.50
C THR A 215 -0.58 2.27 14.07
N ARG A 216 -1.21 3.02 13.16
CA ARG A 216 -2.56 2.76 12.68
C ARG A 216 -2.52 2.05 11.31
N GLN A 217 -3.12 0.87 11.26
CA GLN A 217 -3.17 0.01 10.06
C GLN A 217 -4.63 -0.35 9.70
N GLN A 218 -5.56 0.60 9.86
CA GLN A 218 -6.97 0.34 9.63
C GLN A 218 -7.31 0.34 8.14
N ASP A 219 -8.21 -0.57 7.73
CA ASP A 219 -8.77 -0.62 6.37
C ASP A 219 -7.72 -0.71 5.24
N LEU A 220 -6.58 -1.37 5.47
CA LEU A 220 -5.59 -1.61 4.42
C LEU A 220 -6.20 -2.37 3.24
N VAL A 221 -6.12 -1.82 2.05
CA VAL A 221 -6.74 -2.37 0.83
C VAL A 221 -5.80 -3.35 0.15
N LEU A 222 -6.28 -4.59 -0.05
CA LEU A 222 -5.49 -5.71 -0.58
C LEU A 222 -5.65 -5.94 -2.08
N THR A 223 -6.66 -5.33 -2.68
CA THR A 223 -7.04 -5.59 -4.08
C THR A 223 -6.91 -4.32 -4.91
N PRO A 224 -6.54 -4.45 -6.20
CA PRO A 224 -6.55 -3.33 -7.14
C PRO A 224 -7.93 -2.65 -7.21
N SER A 225 -7.95 -1.41 -7.69
CA SER A 225 -9.16 -0.57 -7.71
C SER A 225 -10.28 -1.08 -8.63
N ASP A 226 -9.96 -1.97 -9.56
CA ASP A 226 -10.88 -2.62 -10.51
C ASP A 226 -11.48 -3.92 -9.98
N GLN A 227 -11.10 -4.35 -8.78
CA GLN A 227 -11.58 -5.57 -8.12
C GLN A 227 -12.41 -5.27 -6.87
N SER A 228 -13.14 -6.28 -6.37
CA SER A 228 -13.85 -6.19 -5.10
C SER A 228 -12.90 -5.83 -3.99
N ARG A 229 -13.29 -4.83 -3.17
CA ARG A 229 -12.45 -4.32 -2.10
C ARG A 229 -12.32 -5.35 -0.98
N VAL A 230 -11.11 -5.84 -0.75
CA VAL A 230 -10.75 -6.69 0.39
C VAL A 230 -9.85 -5.87 1.30
N THR A 231 -10.14 -5.86 2.61
CA THR A 231 -9.36 -5.09 3.58
C THR A 231 -8.90 -5.93 4.75
N THR A 232 -7.79 -5.51 5.35
CA THR A 232 -7.28 -6.03 6.63
C THR A 232 -6.69 -4.88 7.46
N ASP A 233 -6.36 -5.15 8.72
CA ASP A 233 -5.76 -4.17 9.62
C ASP A 233 -4.34 -4.54 10.03
N ASN A 234 -3.65 -5.30 9.19
CA ASN A 234 -2.27 -5.69 9.46
C ASN A 234 -1.52 -5.94 8.16
N LEU A 235 -0.41 -5.21 7.95
CA LEU A 235 0.44 -5.32 6.76
C LEU A 235 1.02 -6.72 6.55
N LYS A 236 1.41 -7.41 7.62
CA LYS A 236 1.95 -8.78 7.51
C LYS A 236 0.88 -9.75 7.05
N ILE A 237 -0.35 -9.55 7.52
CA ILE A 237 -1.51 -10.34 7.08
C ILE A 237 -1.85 -9.99 5.63
N ALA A 238 -1.76 -8.71 5.25
CA ALA A 238 -1.95 -8.27 3.87
C ALA A 238 -1.03 -9.01 2.90
N GLN A 239 0.27 -9.01 3.18
CA GLN A 239 1.26 -9.75 2.39
C GLN A 239 0.94 -11.24 2.33
N PHE A 240 0.59 -11.83 3.47
CA PHE A 240 0.27 -13.25 3.54
C PHE A 240 -0.94 -13.60 2.67
N ILE A 241 -2.02 -12.81 2.76
CA ILE A 241 -3.22 -13.00 1.92
C ILE A 241 -2.85 -12.86 0.44
N TYR A 242 -2.06 -11.85 0.07
CA TYR A 242 -1.59 -11.68 -1.31
C TYR A 242 -0.83 -12.91 -1.82
N LEU A 243 0.13 -13.41 -1.04
CA LEU A 243 0.91 -14.60 -1.39
C LEU A 243 0.01 -15.82 -1.57
N LEU A 244 -1.02 -15.96 -0.73
CA LEU A 244 -1.99 -17.03 -0.84
C LEU A 244 -2.83 -16.96 -2.10
N LEU A 245 -3.30 -15.78 -2.44
CA LEU A 245 -4.12 -15.57 -3.63
C LEU A 245 -3.31 -15.86 -4.92
N ARG A 246 -2.00 -15.59 -4.91
CA ARG A 246 -1.13 -15.70 -6.08
C ARG A 246 -0.30 -16.98 -6.17
N ASN A 247 -0.13 -17.74 -5.07
CA ASN A 247 0.70 -18.94 -5.06
C ASN A 247 -0.11 -20.18 -4.64
N PRO A 248 -0.43 -21.09 -5.60
CA PRO A 248 -1.16 -22.32 -5.31
C PRO A 248 -0.44 -23.26 -4.33
N GLU A 249 0.90 -23.29 -4.31
CA GLU A 249 1.66 -24.17 -3.42
C GLU A 249 1.58 -23.71 -1.97
N ILE A 250 1.59 -22.38 -1.72
CA ILE A 250 1.40 -21.83 -0.39
C ILE A 250 0.00 -22.17 0.14
N ARG A 251 -1.02 -22.20 -0.73
CA ARG A 251 -2.39 -22.60 -0.37
C ARG A 251 -2.41 -24.00 0.26
N ASN A 252 -1.64 -24.92 -0.25
CA ASN A 252 -1.59 -26.31 0.24
C ASN A 252 -0.95 -26.45 1.63
N VAL A 253 -0.07 -25.53 2.01
CA VAL A 253 0.60 -25.54 3.34
C VAL A 253 -0.32 -25.02 4.45
N ILE A 254 -1.36 -24.27 4.10
CA ILE A 254 -2.17 -23.51 5.05
C ILE A 254 -3.31 -24.29 5.69
N ASP A 255 -3.69 -25.41 5.15
CA ASP A 255 -4.66 -26.31 5.81
C ASP A 255 -4.27 -26.65 7.28
N THR A 256 -3.02 -26.35 7.63
CA THR A 256 -2.45 -26.54 8.97
C THR A 256 -2.40 -25.31 9.88
N LEU A 257 -2.61 -24.09 9.38
CA LEU A 257 -2.29 -22.87 10.15
C LEU A 257 -3.47 -21.95 10.52
N THR A 258 -4.70 -22.27 10.14
CA THR A 258 -5.86 -21.37 10.25
C THR A 258 -6.49 -21.35 11.65
N ALA A 259 -5.87 -20.69 12.63
CA ALA A 259 -6.38 -20.65 13.98
C ALA A 259 -7.05 -19.33 14.42
N LYS A 260 -6.96 -18.25 13.66
CA LYS A 260 -7.39 -16.91 14.12
C LYS A 260 -8.12 -16.05 13.11
N VAL A 261 -8.10 -16.35 11.81
CA VAL A 261 -8.72 -15.51 10.78
C VAL A 261 -10.23 -15.71 10.78
N VAL A 262 -11.00 -14.64 10.74
CA VAL A 262 -12.46 -14.64 10.59
C VAL A 262 -12.82 -13.84 9.36
N LEU A 263 -13.41 -14.49 8.36
CA LEU A 263 -13.91 -13.82 7.17
C LEU A 263 -15.30 -13.28 7.45
N ILE A 264 -15.51 -11.99 7.18
CA ILE A 264 -16.82 -11.34 7.27
C ILE A 264 -17.28 -11.03 5.84
N LEU A 265 -18.36 -11.66 5.43
CA LEU A 265 -19.00 -11.46 4.14
C LEU A 265 -20.24 -10.59 4.33
N GLY A 266 -20.36 -9.49 3.60
CA GLY A 266 -21.50 -8.59 3.69
C GLY A 266 -21.49 -7.50 2.64
N ARG A 267 -22.52 -6.64 2.70
CA ARG A 267 -22.61 -5.40 1.91
C ARG A 267 -22.33 -4.22 2.82
N PHE A 268 -21.39 -3.37 2.42
CA PHE A 268 -20.98 -2.20 3.19
C PHE A 268 -21.83 -0.97 2.81
N THR A 269 -23.18 -1.13 2.80
CA THR A 269 -24.05 0.03 2.68
C THR A 269 -23.85 0.98 3.87
N PRO A 270 -24.19 2.28 3.76
CA PRO A 270 -24.04 3.23 4.87
C PRO A 270 -24.71 2.74 6.17
N GLU A 271 -25.87 2.07 6.08
CA GLU A 271 -26.63 1.53 7.22
C GLU A 271 -25.92 0.32 7.87
N ARG A 272 -25.22 -0.49 7.07
CA ARG A 272 -24.55 -1.72 7.54
C ARG A 272 -23.13 -1.50 8.02
N LYS A 273 -22.48 -0.45 7.51
CA LYS A 273 -21.06 -0.17 7.78
C LYS A 273 -20.76 -0.06 9.28
N GLY A 274 -21.62 0.60 10.04
CA GLY A 274 -21.45 0.76 11.49
C GLY A 274 -21.43 -0.58 12.22
N ILE A 275 -22.40 -1.45 11.90
CA ILE A 275 -22.55 -2.78 12.54
C ILE A 275 -21.35 -3.69 12.19
N LEU A 276 -20.96 -3.72 10.94
CA LEU A 276 -19.83 -4.53 10.50
C LEU A 276 -18.49 -4.03 11.08
N GLU A 277 -18.35 -2.73 11.27
CA GLU A 277 -17.20 -2.14 11.93
C GLU A 277 -17.16 -2.47 13.43
N ALA A 278 -18.28 -2.36 14.12
CA ALA A 278 -18.36 -2.75 15.53
C ALA A 278 -18.06 -4.24 15.73
N LEU A 279 -18.57 -5.10 14.84
CA LEU A 279 -18.25 -6.53 14.83
C LEU A 279 -16.74 -6.75 14.64
N ARG A 280 -16.11 -6.02 13.72
CA ARG A 280 -14.67 -6.07 13.48
C ARG A 280 -13.86 -5.72 14.73
N ILE A 281 -14.23 -4.63 15.39
CA ILE A 281 -13.57 -4.18 16.62
C ILE A 281 -13.71 -5.24 17.73
N ALA A 282 -14.91 -5.79 17.90
CA ALA A 282 -15.16 -6.79 18.93
C ALA A 282 -14.42 -8.11 18.66
N LEU A 283 -14.30 -8.55 17.41
CA LEU A 283 -13.50 -9.73 17.06
C LEU A 283 -12.02 -9.53 17.39
N ARG A 284 -11.47 -8.34 17.11
CA ARG A 284 -10.08 -8.00 17.50
C ARG A 284 -9.87 -8.04 19.02
N ALA A 285 -10.81 -7.50 19.78
CA ALA A 285 -10.76 -7.54 21.24
C ALA A 285 -10.73 -8.99 21.78
N ASN A 286 -11.27 -9.95 21.02
CA ASN A 286 -11.24 -11.40 21.32
C ASN A 286 -10.01 -12.11 20.72
N GLY A 287 -8.99 -11.38 20.27
CA GLY A 287 -7.73 -11.93 19.73
C GLY A 287 -7.87 -12.60 18.37
N LEU A 288 -8.96 -12.32 17.64
CA LEU A 288 -9.20 -12.79 16.28
C LEU A 288 -8.79 -11.74 15.25
N VAL A 289 -8.59 -12.17 14.02
CA VAL A 289 -8.18 -11.32 12.89
C VAL A 289 -9.32 -11.26 11.87
N PRO A 290 -10.14 -10.21 11.89
CA PRO A 290 -11.23 -10.06 10.92
C PRO A 290 -10.69 -9.66 9.54
N VAL A 291 -11.20 -10.33 8.52
CA VAL A 291 -11.03 -10.01 7.10
C VAL A 291 -12.42 -9.71 6.53
N LEU A 292 -12.58 -8.53 5.93
CA LEU A 292 -13.86 -8.07 5.41
C LEU A 292 -13.88 -8.17 3.89
N PHE A 293 -14.96 -8.76 3.35
CA PHE A 293 -15.22 -8.82 1.92
C PHE A 293 -16.56 -8.13 1.60
N ASP A 294 -16.49 -7.06 0.77
CA ASP A 294 -17.65 -6.26 0.38
C ASP A 294 -18.18 -6.69 -0.99
N PHE A 295 -19.43 -7.13 -1.04
CA PHE A 295 -20.13 -7.50 -2.28
C PHE A 295 -20.66 -6.32 -3.11
N ASP A 296 -20.55 -5.09 -2.64
CA ASP A 296 -21.20 -3.91 -3.25
C ASP A 296 -20.53 -3.41 -4.54
N ARG A 297 -19.35 -3.94 -4.88
CA ARG A 297 -18.65 -3.60 -6.11
C ARG A 297 -18.64 -4.78 -7.07
N PRO A 298 -19.44 -4.74 -8.16
CA PRO A 298 -19.41 -5.79 -9.15
C PRO A 298 -18.08 -5.78 -9.87
N THR A 299 -17.37 -6.88 -9.85
CA THR A 299 -16.14 -7.08 -10.60
C THR A 299 -16.22 -8.28 -11.48
N ASN A 300 -15.49 -8.21 -12.59
CA ASN A 300 -15.34 -9.30 -13.54
C ASN A 300 -14.67 -10.52 -12.91
N ARG A 301 -15.27 -11.66 -13.10
CA ARG A 301 -14.78 -13.05 -13.05
C ARG A 301 -14.27 -13.70 -11.77
N ASP A 302 -13.64 -13.02 -10.79
CA ASP A 302 -12.90 -13.71 -9.72
C ASP A 302 -13.45 -13.60 -8.27
N VAL A 303 -14.69 -13.10 -8.08
CA VAL A 303 -15.28 -12.96 -6.74
C VAL A 303 -15.39 -14.30 -6.03
N SER A 304 -15.86 -15.32 -6.71
CA SER A 304 -16.08 -16.66 -6.14
C SER A 304 -14.76 -17.34 -5.74
N GLU A 305 -13.70 -17.21 -6.55
CA GLU A 305 -12.37 -17.77 -6.22
C GLU A 305 -11.73 -17.04 -5.03
N THR A 306 -11.85 -15.72 -4.98
CA THR A 306 -11.36 -14.91 -3.87
C THR A 306 -12.07 -15.26 -2.56
N VAL A 307 -13.40 -15.32 -2.57
CA VAL A 307 -14.20 -15.69 -1.39
C VAL A 307 -13.88 -17.11 -0.95
N LEU A 308 -13.78 -18.06 -1.87
CA LEU A 308 -13.41 -19.45 -1.61
C LEU A 308 -12.04 -19.53 -0.91
N THR A 309 -11.03 -18.83 -1.46
CA THR A 309 -9.67 -18.81 -0.90
C THR A 309 -9.67 -18.23 0.52
N LEU A 310 -10.30 -17.08 0.72
CA LEU A 310 -10.39 -16.44 2.04
C LEU A 310 -11.15 -17.31 3.05
N ALA A 311 -12.21 -17.98 2.62
CA ALA A 311 -12.98 -18.89 3.47
C ALA A 311 -12.13 -20.09 3.90
N CYS A 312 -11.39 -20.72 2.97
CA CYS A 312 -10.49 -21.84 3.28
C CYS A 312 -9.42 -21.50 4.32
N MET A 313 -9.03 -20.23 4.40
CA MET A 313 -8.02 -19.74 5.37
C MET A 313 -8.61 -19.29 6.69
N SER A 314 -9.92 -19.24 6.80
CA SER A 314 -10.59 -18.70 7.98
C SER A 314 -10.85 -19.79 9.02
N LEU A 315 -10.79 -19.41 10.29
CA LEU A 315 -11.28 -20.24 11.39
C LEU A 315 -12.78 -20.50 11.25
N PHE A 316 -13.50 -19.45 10.87
CA PHE A 316 -14.92 -19.48 10.50
C PHE A 316 -15.28 -18.25 9.64
N VAL A 317 -16.44 -18.30 9.03
CA VAL A 317 -16.98 -17.22 8.18
C VAL A 317 -18.23 -16.65 8.84
N ILE A 318 -18.31 -15.34 9.00
CA ILE A 318 -19.53 -14.63 9.37
C ILE A 318 -20.17 -14.10 8.09
N VAL A 319 -21.46 -14.32 7.91
CA VAL A 319 -22.20 -13.83 6.75
C VAL A 319 -23.34 -12.93 7.20
N ASP A 320 -23.30 -11.66 6.78
CA ASP A 320 -24.42 -10.75 7.01
C ASP A 320 -25.51 -10.93 5.94
N LEU A 321 -26.63 -11.46 6.36
CA LEU A 321 -27.80 -11.74 5.51
C LEU A 321 -28.82 -10.60 5.52
N SER A 322 -28.58 -9.49 6.20
CA SER A 322 -29.56 -8.41 6.40
C SER A 322 -29.79 -7.53 5.16
N ALA A 323 -29.03 -7.69 4.07
CA ALA A 323 -29.21 -6.93 2.82
C ALA A 323 -28.98 -7.82 1.59
N PRO A 324 -29.95 -8.65 1.18
CA PRO A 324 -29.70 -9.87 0.41
C PRO A 324 -29.80 -9.69 -1.11
N ARG A 325 -29.02 -8.82 -1.79
CA ARG A 325 -29.10 -8.76 -3.25
C ARG A 325 -28.02 -9.56 -4.01
N SER A 326 -26.85 -9.84 -3.45
CA SER A 326 -25.76 -10.56 -4.14
C SER A 326 -25.10 -11.71 -3.36
N ALA A 327 -25.14 -11.70 -2.02
CA ALA A 327 -24.54 -12.74 -1.17
C ALA A 327 -25.04 -14.19 -1.39
N PRO A 328 -26.28 -14.46 -1.85
CA PRO A 328 -26.78 -15.81 -2.00
C PRO A 328 -26.06 -16.66 -3.04
N LEU A 329 -25.65 -16.09 -4.17
CA LEU A 329 -25.06 -16.85 -5.27
C LEU A 329 -23.63 -17.29 -4.94
N GLU A 330 -22.84 -16.39 -4.40
CA GLU A 330 -21.45 -16.66 -3.99
C GLU A 330 -21.41 -17.67 -2.85
N LEU A 331 -22.36 -17.60 -1.91
CA LEU A 331 -22.48 -18.59 -0.83
C LEU A 331 -22.85 -19.97 -1.35
N GLN A 332 -23.74 -20.06 -2.34
CA GLN A 332 -24.07 -21.35 -2.96
C GLN A 332 -22.87 -22.00 -3.64
N LEU A 333 -21.99 -21.20 -4.23
CA LEU A 333 -20.76 -21.70 -4.85
C LEU A 333 -19.69 -22.04 -3.82
N THR A 334 -19.59 -21.27 -2.74
CA THR A 334 -18.49 -21.36 -1.75
C THR A 334 -18.77 -22.40 -0.67
N VAL A 335 -19.96 -22.38 -0.05
CA VAL A 335 -20.29 -23.24 1.10
C VAL A 335 -20.12 -24.73 0.81
N PRO A 336 -20.52 -25.26 -0.37
CA PRO A 336 -20.31 -26.67 -0.69
C PRO A 336 -18.84 -27.09 -0.81
N GLN A 337 -17.96 -26.14 -1.10
CA GLN A 337 -16.55 -26.40 -1.40
C GLN A 337 -15.64 -26.22 -0.17
N VAL A 338 -16.13 -25.58 0.89
CA VAL A 338 -15.34 -25.31 2.09
C VAL A 338 -15.96 -26.02 3.29
N MET A 339 -15.18 -26.82 4.00
CA MET A 339 -15.56 -27.36 5.32
C MET A 339 -15.08 -26.42 6.44
N VAL A 340 -15.61 -25.20 6.43
CA VAL A 340 -15.31 -24.15 7.42
C VAL A 340 -16.64 -23.69 8.02
N PRO A 341 -16.77 -23.52 9.35
CA PRO A 341 -18.00 -23.08 9.95
C PRO A 341 -18.49 -21.75 9.36
N VAL A 342 -19.73 -21.69 8.95
CA VAL A 342 -20.40 -20.49 8.47
C VAL A 342 -21.43 -20.04 9.49
N VAL A 343 -21.29 -18.81 9.99
CA VAL A 343 -22.17 -18.20 10.99
C VAL A 343 -22.97 -17.08 10.35
N PRO A 344 -24.22 -17.31 9.98
CA PRO A 344 -25.08 -16.26 9.45
C PRO A 344 -25.54 -15.33 10.57
N ILE A 345 -25.53 -14.03 10.29
CA ILE A 345 -26.14 -13.01 11.14
C ILE A 345 -27.24 -12.30 10.36
N ILE A 346 -28.34 -11.98 11.02
CA ILE A 346 -29.47 -11.33 10.39
C ILE A 346 -30.16 -10.36 11.37
N GLN A 347 -30.49 -9.16 10.88
CA GLN A 347 -31.22 -8.19 11.69
C GLN A 347 -32.69 -8.62 11.81
N GLU A 348 -33.30 -8.54 13.00
CA GLU A 348 -34.58 -9.15 13.36
C GLU A 348 -35.76 -8.77 12.44
N LYS A 349 -35.67 -7.64 11.72
CA LYS A 349 -36.71 -7.20 10.77
C LYS A 349 -36.57 -7.84 9.38
N GLU A 350 -35.52 -8.56 9.13
CA GLU A 350 -35.21 -9.16 7.83
C GLU A 350 -35.53 -10.67 7.87
N GLN A 351 -35.86 -11.23 6.72
CA GLN A 351 -36.15 -12.67 6.61
C GLN A 351 -34.98 -13.36 5.86
N THR A 352 -34.63 -14.57 6.31
CA THR A 352 -33.73 -15.45 5.58
C THR A 352 -34.37 -15.86 4.26
N PHE A 353 -33.65 -15.77 3.18
CA PHE A 353 -34.13 -16.23 1.87
C PHE A 353 -34.02 -17.77 1.74
N ASP A 354 -34.92 -18.34 0.99
CA ASP A 354 -35.08 -19.80 0.85
C ASP A 354 -33.81 -20.52 0.39
N MET A 355 -33.00 -19.87 -0.44
CA MET A 355 -31.72 -20.40 -0.90
C MET A 355 -30.73 -20.65 0.25
N PHE A 356 -30.73 -19.79 1.28
CA PHE A 356 -29.86 -19.97 2.44
C PHE A 356 -30.37 -21.11 3.36
N ARG A 357 -31.64 -21.25 3.51
CA ARG A 357 -32.23 -22.38 4.24
C ARG A 357 -31.83 -23.74 3.69
N ASN A 358 -31.71 -23.85 2.36
CA ASN A 358 -31.20 -25.06 1.70
C ASN A 358 -29.74 -25.36 2.08
N LEU A 359 -28.89 -24.33 2.21
CA LEU A 359 -27.50 -24.50 2.64
C LEU A 359 -27.42 -24.96 4.10
N GLU A 360 -28.18 -24.33 4.99
CA GLU A 360 -28.29 -24.71 6.42
C GLU A 360 -28.74 -26.17 6.60
N PHE A 361 -29.71 -26.60 5.80
CA PHE A 361 -30.23 -27.99 5.88
C PHE A 361 -29.24 -29.01 5.33
N LYS A 362 -28.50 -28.65 4.25
CA LYS A 362 -27.64 -29.58 3.52
C LYS A 362 -26.24 -29.72 4.13
N TYR A 363 -25.72 -28.67 4.74
CA TYR A 363 -24.33 -28.62 5.24
C TYR A 363 -24.29 -28.35 6.74
N ASP A 364 -23.83 -29.33 7.50
CA ASP A 364 -23.81 -29.28 8.98
C ASP A 364 -22.75 -28.31 9.55
N TRP A 365 -21.89 -27.72 8.69
CA TRP A 365 -20.99 -26.62 9.06
C TRP A 365 -21.60 -25.23 8.85
N VAL A 366 -22.81 -25.13 8.34
CA VAL A 366 -23.60 -23.90 8.35
C VAL A 366 -24.39 -23.86 9.66
N LEU A 367 -24.02 -22.91 10.52
CA LEU A 367 -24.68 -22.75 11.83
C LEU A 367 -26.03 -22.04 11.67
N LYS A 368 -26.87 -22.15 12.70
CA LYS A 368 -28.16 -21.46 12.71
C LYS A 368 -27.98 -19.95 12.68
N PRO A 369 -28.80 -19.20 11.92
CA PRO A 369 -28.73 -17.76 11.86
C PRO A 369 -28.90 -17.11 13.24
N LEU A 370 -28.00 -16.20 13.59
CA LEU A 370 -28.13 -15.38 14.78
C LEU A 370 -28.97 -14.14 14.44
N HIS A 371 -30.18 -14.07 15.02
CA HIS A 371 -31.02 -12.88 14.93
C HIS A 371 -30.65 -11.88 16.02
N TYR A 372 -30.46 -10.61 15.63
CA TYR A 372 -30.14 -9.53 16.55
C TYR A 372 -30.96 -8.28 16.24
N ARG A 373 -31.23 -7.44 17.27
CA ARG A 373 -32.02 -6.20 17.17
C ARG A 373 -31.15 -5.00 16.96
N THR A 374 -30.11 -4.89 17.77
CA THR A 374 -29.19 -3.76 17.79
C THR A 374 -27.73 -4.21 17.64
N GLU A 375 -26.87 -3.30 17.29
CA GLU A 375 -25.42 -3.51 17.32
C GLU A 375 -24.95 -4.01 18.69
N GLY A 376 -25.44 -3.37 19.77
CA GLY A 376 -25.10 -3.77 21.14
C GLY A 376 -25.47 -5.23 21.47
N ASP A 377 -26.63 -5.69 21.01
CA ASP A 377 -27.06 -7.09 21.21
C ASP A 377 -26.13 -8.06 20.48
N LEU A 378 -25.77 -7.73 19.24
CA LEU A 378 -24.84 -8.53 18.43
C LEU A 378 -23.48 -8.66 19.14
N ILE A 379 -22.92 -7.54 19.58
CA ILE A 379 -21.61 -7.52 20.23
C ILE A 379 -21.65 -8.21 21.61
N ALA A 380 -22.70 -8.00 22.41
CA ALA A 380 -22.84 -8.65 23.70
C ALA A 380 -22.98 -10.18 23.60
N SER A 381 -23.54 -10.69 22.50
CA SER A 381 -23.70 -12.11 22.23
C SER A 381 -22.52 -12.74 21.47
N LEU A 382 -21.54 -11.96 21.03
CA LEU A 382 -20.49 -12.38 20.11
C LEU A 382 -19.75 -13.64 20.55
N GLU A 383 -19.23 -13.67 21.77
CA GLU A 383 -18.45 -14.82 22.26
C GLU A 383 -19.35 -16.07 22.41
N LYS A 384 -20.52 -15.90 22.99
CA LYS A 384 -21.42 -17.03 23.33
C LYS A 384 -22.16 -17.60 22.12
N SER A 385 -22.55 -16.75 21.17
CA SER A 385 -23.44 -17.12 20.07
C SER A 385 -22.73 -17.22 18.71
N ILE A 386 -21.53 -16.67 18.55
CA ILE A 386 -20.76 -16.69 17.32
C ILE A 386 -19.44 -17.42 17.51
N ILE A 387 -18.53 -16.88 18.35
CA ILE A 387 -17.16 -17.38 18.45
C ILE A 387 -17.10 -18.78 19.04
N GLY A 388 -17.77 -19.00 20.16
CA GLY A 388 -17.82 -20.31 20.86
C GLY A 388 -18.31 -21.42 19.93
N PRO A 389 -19.56 -21.34 19.43
CA PRO A 389 -20.13 -22.37 18.54
C PRO A 389 -19.31 -22.57 17.26
N ALA A 390 -18.76 -21.50 16.67
CA ALA A 390 -17.92 -21.61 15.49
C ALA A 390 -16.60 -22.35 15.78
N ARG A 391 -15.95 -22.08 16.92
CA ARG A 391 -14.74 -22.77 17.34
C ARG A 391 -14.99 -24.27 17.63
N GLU A 392 -16.08 -24.56 18.30
CA GLU A 392 -16.50 -25.97 18.56
C GLU A 392 -16.68 -26.72 17.24
N LYS A 393 -17.41 -26.12 16.30
CA LYS A 393 -17.65 -26.72 14.97
C LYS A 393 -16.35 -26.84 14.16
N ALA A 394 -15.50 -25.85 14.20
CA ALA A 394 -14.19 -25.92 13.54
C ALA A 394 -13.34 -27.09 14.09
N ASN A 395 -13.33 -27.28 15.39
CA ASN A 395 -12.62 -28.39 16.03
C ASN A 395 -13.22 -29.77 15.67
N GLU A 396 -14.56 -29.87 15.60
CA GLU A 396 -15.26 -31.06 15.14
C GLU A 396 -14.86 -31.40 13.70
N LEU A 397 -14.92 -30.43 12.79
CA LEU A 397 -14.56 -30.62 11.38
C LEU A 397 -13.09 -31.01 11.19
N ARG A 398 -12.17 -30.42 11.98
CA ARG A 398 -10.75 -30.83 12.00
C ARG A 398 -10.58 -32.30 12.43
N ARG A 399 -11.29 -32.74 13.46
CA ARG A 399 -11.26 -34.15 13.90
C ARG A 399 -11.82 -35.09 12.83
N ARG A 400 -12.91 -34.73 12.17
CA ARG A 400 -13.47 -35.51 11.05
C ARG A 400 -12.47 -35.65 9.89
N ARG A 401 -11.78 -34.55 9.50
CA ARG A 401 -10.72 -34.58 8.49
C ARG A 401 -9.59 -35.52 8.86
N ALA A 402 -9.12 -35.48 10.11
CA ALA A 402 -8.04 -36.33 10.60
C ALA A 402 -8.41 -37.82 10.66
N GLN A 403 -9.70 -38.15 10.75
CA GLN A 403 -10.22 -39.53 10.88
C GLN A 403 -10.65 -40.16 9.55
N SER A 404 -10.72 -39.40 8.46
CA SER A 404 -11.15 -39.89 7.14
C SER A 404 -9.96 -40.18 6.24
N PRO A 405 -9.49 -41.43 6.12
CA PRO A 405 -8.48 -41.81 5.14
C PRO A 405 -9.09 -41.66 3.73
N GLY A 406 -8.59 -40.74 2.95
CA GLY A 406 -9.04 -40.50 1.57
C GLY A 406 -9.87 -39.25 1.34
N TYR A 407 -10.00 -38.32 2.30
CA TYR A 407 -10.59 -37.02 2.05
C TYR A 407 -9.69 -36.24 1.06
N ARG A 408 -10.18 -36.07 -0.16
CA ARG A 408 -9.49 -35.19 -1.12
C ARG A 408 -9.71 -33.75 -0.66
N SER A 409 -8.62 -32.97 -0.55
CA SER A 409 -8.73 -31.55 -0.27
C SER A 409 -9.61 -30.90 -1.37
N THR A 410 -10.22 -29.76 -1.07
CA THR A 410 -11.01 -28.98 -2.05
C THR A 410 -10.17 -28.72 -3.32
N PHE A 411 -8.86 -28.58 -3.17
CA PHE A 411 -7.91 -28.41 -4.26
C PHE A 411 -7.71 -29.65 -5.12
N GLU A 412 -7.71 -30.85 -4.54
CA GLU A 412 -7.71 -32.11 -5.29
C GLU A 412 -9.01 -32.29 -6.08
N TYR A 413 -10.16 -31.89 -5.51
CA TYR A 413 -11.44 -31.93 -6.19
C TYR A 413 -11.48 -31.00 -7.40
N LEU A 414 -10.99 -29.76 -7.28
CA LEU A 414 -10.91 -28.78 -8.38
C LEU A 414 -9.95 -29.25 -9.50
N ARG A 415 -8.85 -29.90 -9.14
CA ARG A 415 -7.90 -30.49 -10.08
C ARG A 415 -8.52 -31.67 -10.87
N THR A 416 -9.42 -32.44 -10.26
CA THR A 416 -10.05 -33.60 -10.91
C THR A 416 -11.24 -33.21 -11.80
N GLN A 417 -11.74 -31.98 -11.70
CA GLN A 417 -12.87 -31.47 -12.52
C GLN A 417 -12.45 -30.79 -13.82
N ASN A 418 -11.17 -30.89 -14.24
CA ASN A 418 -10.66 -30.29 -15.47
C ASN A 418 -11.04 -28.80 -15.66
N PHE A 419 -10.98 -28.01 -14.59
CA PHE A 419 -10.92 -26.56 -14.76
C PHE A 419 -9.55 -26.23 -15.35
N GLU A 420 -9.48 -26.12 -16.66
CA GLU A 420 -8.34 -25.53 -17.36
C GLU A 420 -8.16 -24.11 -16.83
N ILE A 421 -7.11 -23.92 -16.05
CA ILE A 421 -6.65 -22.58 -15.68
C ILE A 421 -6.02 -22.03 -16.95
N PRO A 422 -6.52 -20.91 -17.52
CA PRO A 422 -5.87 -20.33 -18.69
C PRO A 422 -4.46 -19.93 -18.29
N GLU A 423 -3.47 -20.43 -19.01
CA GLU A 423 -2.10 -19.93 -18.93
C GLU A 423 -2.13 -18.44 -19.27
N SER A 424 -1.58 -17.63 -18.38
CA SER A 424 -1.45 -16.19 -18.58
C SER A 424 -0.55 -15.91 -19.79
N PRO A 425 -0.90 -14.92 -20.65
CA PRO A 425 -0.02 -14.47 -21.70
C PRO A 425 1.24 -13.80 -21.15
#